data_0dffefe21acebd6e58fe24261366e5c6
#
_entry.id   0dffefe21acebd6e58fe24261366e5c6
#
_cell.length_a   1.000
_cell.length_b   1.000
_cell.length_c   1.000
_cell.angle_alpha   90.00
_cell.angle_beta   90.00
_cell.angle_gamma   90.00
#
_symmetry.space_group_name_H-M   'P 1'
#
loop_
_entity.id
_entity.type
_entity.pdbx_description
1 polymer ?
#
loop_
_entity_poly.entity_id
_entity_poly.type
_entity_poly.pdbx_seq_one_letter_code
_entity_poly.pdbx_strand_id
1 'polypeptide(L)'
;QITLLLTAVLTLTRDSRWTKALILAAVAPVALATTVEHKVMNRIDTIRPDAPALADYGEFKIGVRTIVLVDERRVDILNTEPGEQSVLYDRELVIEVWYPASVPEDEFKLGQYTAVTRNPDIKATLFGKAIRDAAPYIAAGSFPLVVISHGYPGNRYLMSHLGENLASKGFVTVSIDHTDSTYDDQQAFASTLYN
;
A
#
# COMPACT_ATOMS: atom_id res chain seq x y z
N GLN A 1 17.58 -30.65 -1.23
CA GLN A 1 17.30 -31.83 -2.09
C GLN A 1 17.18 -31.46 -3.58
N ILE A 2 16.54 -30.34 -3.95
CA ILE A 2 16.40 -29.89 -5.35
C ILE A 2 17.74 -29.49 -5.96
N THR A 3 18.61 -28.86 -5.19
CA THR A 3 19.95 -28.42 -5.64
C THR A 3 20.86 -29.61 -5.97
N LEU A 4 20.77 -30.68 -5.18
CA LEU A 4 21.53 -31.93 -5.40
C LEU A 4 21.06 -32.69 -6.66
N LEU A 5 19.76 -32.67 -6.97
CA LEU A 5 19.21 -33.27 -8.20
C LEU A 5 19.68 -32.53 -9.45
N LEU A 6 19.70 -31.18 -9.43
CA LEU A 6 20.20 -30.36 -10.54
C LEU A 6 21.69 -30.61 -10.81
N THR A 7 22.50 -30.76 -9.76
CA THR A 7 23.93 -31.04 -9.90
C THR A 7 24.20 -32.43 -10.48
N ALA A 8 23.40 -33.44 -10.10
CA ALA A 8 23.50 -34.79 -10.63
C ALA A 8 23.13 -34.90 -12.11
N VAL A 9 22.14 -34.13 -12.55
CA VAL A 9 21.71 -34.08 -13.98
C VAL A 9 22.75 -33.35 -14.84
N LEU A 10 23.42 -32.32 -14.31
CA LEU A 10 24.45 -31.57 -15.02
C LEU A 10 25.76 -32.36 -15.24
N THR A 11 26.06 -33.35 -14.36
CA THR A 11 27.26 -34.17 -14.48
C THR A 11 27.11 -35.35 -15.46
N LEU A 12 25.88 -35.79 -15.71
CA LEU A 12 25.58 -36.94 -16.58
C LEU A 12 25.48 -36.61 -18.09
N THR A 13 25.46 -35.31 -18.48
CA THR A 13 25.13 -34.94 -19.85
C THR A 13 26.02 -33.83 -20.42
N ARG A 14 27.33 -34.10 -20.46
CA ARG A 14 28.31 -33.08 -20.82
C ARG A 14 28.30 -32.61 -22.30
N ASP A 15 27.64 -33.31 -23.23
CA ASP A 15 27.80 -33.02 -24.67
C ASP A 15 26.54 -33.08 -25.58
N SER A 16 25.34 -32.79 -25.11
CA SER A 16 24.18 -32.78 -26.01
C SER A 16 23.45 -31.42 -26.06
N ARG A 17 23.26 -30.89 -27.28
CA ARG A 17 22.47 -29.67 -27.54
C ARG A 17 21.02 -29.77 -27.04
N TRP A 18 20.48 -30.96 -27.02
CA TRP A 18 19.11 -31.25 -26.57
C TRP A 18 18.92 -31.12 -25.05
N THR A 19 19.94 -31.43 -24.27
CA THR A 19 19.91 -31.29 -22.80
C THR A 19 19.88 -29.83 -22.36
N LYS A 20 20.54 -28.93 -23.12
CA LYS A 20 20.48 -27.48 -22.83
C LYS A 20 19.09 -26.91 -23.10
N ALA A 21 18.39 -27.39 -24.12
CA ALA A 21 17.03 -26.99 -24.42
C ALA A 21 16.02 -27.49 -23.38
N LEU A 22 16.21 -28.72 -22.87
CA LEU A 22 15.37 -29.28 -21.81
C LEU A 22 15.57 -28.57 -20.45
N ILE A 23 16.80 -28.16 -20.11
CA ILE A 23 17.08 -27.40 -18.90
C ILE A 23 16.49 -25.98 -18.99
N LEU A 24 16.57 -25.33 -20.16
CA LEU A 24 15.95 -24.02 -20.37
C LEU A 24 14.41 -24.10 -20.28
N ALA A 25 13.81 -25.17 -20.82
CA ALA A 25 12.36 -25.36 -20.76
C ALA A 25 11.84 -25.68 -19.35
N ALA A 26 12.67 -26.28 -18.48
CA ALA A 26 12.30 -26.57 -17.10
C ALA A 26 12.49 -25.37 -16.14
N VAL A 27 13.43 -24.47 -16.43
CA VAL A 27 13.72 -23.31 -15.60
C VAL A 27 12.75 -22.15 -15.90
N ALA A 28 12.30 -22.00 -17.14
CA ALA A 28 11.38 -20.94 -17.52
C ALA A 28 10.02 -20.96 -16.78
N PRO A 29 9.33 -22.11 -16.61
CA PRO A 29 8.07 -22.15 -15.86
C PRO A 29 8.26 -21.90 -14.35
N VAL A 30 9.40 -22.29 -13.75
CA VAL A 30 9.69 -22.01 -12.33
C VAL A 30 9.92 -20.52 -12.11
N ALA A 31 10.63 -19.84 -13.00
CA ALA A 31 10.82 -18.39 -12.91
C ALA A 31 9.51 -17.62 -13.12
N LEU A 32 8.64 -18.10 -14.01
CA LEU A 32 7.32 -17.49 -14.24
C LEU A 32 6.38 -17.72 -13.04
N ALA A 33 6.43 -18.90 -12.42
CA ALA A 33 5.65 -19.22 -11.23
C ALA A 33 6.08 -18.36 -10.03
N THR A 34 7.39 -18.15 -9.82
CA THR A 34 7.88 -17.30 -8.72
C THR A 34 7.53 -15.82 -8.91
N THR A 35 7.49 -15.32 -10.14
CA THR A 35 7.05 -13.93 -10.40
C THR A 35 5.55 -13.75 -10.21
N VAL A 36 4.73 -14.75 -10.53
CA VAL A 36 3.28 -14.73 -10.29
C VAL A 36 2.98 -14.85 -8.79
N GLU A 37 3.66 -15.72 -8.05
CA GLU A 37 3.48 -15.86 -6.60
C GLU A 37 3.89 -14.59 -5.85
N HIS A 38 4.97 -13.91 -6.26
CA HIS A 38 5.37 -12.64 -5.63
C HIS A 38 4.33 -11.53 -5.86
N LYS A 39 3.67 -11.53 -7.00
CA LYS A 39 2.60 -10.58 -7.32
C LYS A 39 1.30 -10.87 -6.55
N VAL A 40 1.05 -12.12 -6.20
CA VAL A 40 -0.11 -12.54 -5.40
C VAL A 40 0.10 -12.23 -3.90
N MET A 41 1.34 -12.30 -3.39
CA MET A 41 1.63 -12.10 -1.97
C MET A 41 1.39 -10.67 -1.47
N ASN A 42 1.38 -9.66 -2.34
CA ASN A 42 1.17 -8.26 -1.98
C ASN A 42 -0.27 -7.76 -2.26
N ARG A 43 -1.23 -8.66 -2.46
CA ARG A 43 -2.64 -8.32 -2.64
C ARG A 43 -3.27 -7.97 -1.30
N ILE A 44 -3.84 -6.76 -1.21
CA ILE A 44 -4.53 -6.27 -0.01
C ILE A 44 -6.02 -6.63 0.01
N ASP A 45 -6.58 -7.04 -1.11
CA ASP A 45 -7.99 -7.39 -1.29
C ASP A 45 -8.27 -8.91 -1.16
N THR A 46 -7.29 -9.68 -0.73
CA THR A 46 -7.47 -11.13 -0.50
C THR A 46 -8.21 -11.36 0.80
N ILE A 47 -9.39 -11.97 0.72
CA ILE A 47 -10.18 -12.36 1.89
C ILE A 47 -9.81 -13.80 2.24
N ARG A 48 -9.42 -14.01 3.48
CA ARG A 48 -9.04 -15.32 3.99
C ARG A 48 -10.29 -16.15 4.34
N PRO A 49 -10.24 -17.48 4.29
CA PRO A 49 -11.38 -18.33 4.64
C PRO A 49 -11.86 -18.17 6.08
N ASP A 50 -11.00 -17.71 7.00
CA ASP A 50 -11.29 -17.46 8.41
C ASP A 50 -11.65 -16.00 8.70
N ALA A 51 -11.88 -15.20 7.67
CA ALA A 51 -12.20 -13.78 7.83
C ALA A 51 -13.58 -13.57 8.47
N PRO A 52 -13.79 -12.45 9.20
CA PRO A 52 -15.10 -12.11 9.75
C PRO A 52 -16.18 -11.98 8.67
N ALA A 53 -17.45 -12.17 9.05
CA ALA A 53 -18.59 -12.10 8.13
C ALA A 53 -18.71 -10.76 7.36
N LEU A 54 -18.15 -9.67 7.88
CA LEU A 54 -18.14 -8.36 7.22
C LEU A 54 -16.87 -8.09 6.40
N ALA A 55 -16.01 -9.08 6.19
CA ALA A 55 -14.77 -8.90 5.42
C ALA A 55 -14.99 -8.80 3.91
N ASP A 56 -16.12 -9.33 3.41
CA ASP A 56 -16.44 -9.25 1.99
C ASP A 56 -16.56 -7.80 1.52
N TYR A 57 -16.14 -7.55 0.28
CA TYR A 57 -16.29 -6.25 -0.36
C TYR A 57 -17.77 -5.96 -0.65
N GLY A 58 -18.14 -4.69 -0.59
CA GLY A 58 -19.47 -4.21 -0.99
C GLY A 58 -19.62 -4.08 -2.51
N GLU A 59 -20.70 -3.45 -2.93
CA GLU A 59 -21.14 -3.37 -4.34
C GLU A 59 -20.49 -2.21 -5.12
N PHE A 60 -19.97 -1.19 -4.41
CA PHE A 60 -19.40 -0.03 -5.09
C PHE A 60 -18.03 -0.33 -5.69
N LYS A 61 -17.79 0.18 -6.91
CA LYS A 61 -16.44 0.32 -7.43
C LYS A 61 -15.68 1.36 -6.59
N ILE A 62 -14.37 1.23 -6.53
CA ILE A 62 -13.55 2.01 -5.60
C ILE A 62 -12.65 2.95 -6.39
N GLY A 63 -12.72 4.23 -6.10
CA GLY A 63 -11.73 5.22 -6.50
C GLY A 63 -10.74 5.48 -5.36
N VAL A 64 -9.53 5.89 -5.70
CA VAL A 64 -8.53 6.36 -4.74
C VAL A 64 -7.82 7.58 -5.25
N ARG A 65 -7.53 8.52 -4.36
CA ARG A 65 -6.82 9.76 -4.68
C ARG A 65 -5.90 10.18 -3.54
N THR A 66 -4.72 10.67 -3.88
CA THR A 66 -3.82 11.33 -2.92
C THR A 66 -4.11 12.83 -2.92
N ILE A 67 -4.25 13.43 -1.75
CA ILE A 67 -4.45 14.86 -1.56
C ILE A 67 -3.42 15.37 -0.56
N VAL A 68 -2.88 16.55 -0.79
CA VAL A 68 -2.04 17.27 0.16
C VAL A 68 -2.90 18.37 0.80
N LEU A 69 -3.02 18.31 2.11
CA LEU A 69 -3.64 19.37 2.92
C LEU A 69 -2.53 20.19 3.56
N VAL A 70 -2.76 21.49 3.71
CA VAL A 70 -1.82 22.39 4.37
C VAL A 70 -2.52 23.04 5.57
N ASP A 71 -1.95 22.81 6.77
CA ASP A 71 -2.33 23.52 8.01
C ASP A 71 -1.38 24.71 8.16
N GLU A 72 -1.84 25.87 7.71
CA GLU A 72 -1.04 27.08 7.62
C GLU A 72 -0.72 27.65 9.00
N ARG A 73 0.49 28.16 9.14
CA ARG A 73 0.96 28.90 10.33
C ARG A 73 0.82 28.14 11.64
N ARG A 74 1.03 26.86 11.60
CA ARG A 74 1.10 26.03 12.80
C ARG A 74 2.35 26.34 13.60
N VAL A 75 2.25 26.29 14.93
CA VAL A 75 3.43 26.43 15.79
C VAL A 75 4.35 25.22 15.61
N ASP A 76 5.59 25.49 15.29
CA ASP A 76 6.66 24.48 15.23
C ASP A 76 7.18 24.25 16.66
N ILE A 77 6.60 23.27 17.32
CA ILE A 77 6.93 22.94 18.70
C ILE A 77 8.38 22.42 18.82
N LEU A 78 8.90 21.77 17.78
CA LEU A 78 10.23 21.19 17.78
C LEU A 78 11.33 22.25 17.67
N ASN A 79 11.05 23.38 17.01
CA ASN A 79 11.99 24.46 16.74
C ASN A 79 11.66 25.75 17.53
N THR A 80 10.70 25.70 18.46
CA THR A 80 10.36 26.83 19.34
C THR A 80 11.00 26.63 20.72
N GLU A 81 11.91 27.50 21.10
CA GLU A 81 12.54 27.44 22.41
C GLU A 81 11.58 27.94 23.51
N PRO A 82 11.63 27.36 24.73
CA PRO A 82 10.79 27.79 25.85
C PRO A 82 11.01 29.26 26.21
N GLY A 83 9.94 30.05 26.14
CA GLY A 83 9.98 31.50 26.47
C GLY A 83 10.34 32.41 25.30
N GLU A 84 10.62 31.85 24.13
CA GLU A 84 10.84 32.64 22.91
C GLU A 84 9.56 32.79 22.08
N GLN A 85 9.64 33.64 21.05
CA GLN A 85 8.54 33.79 20.10
C GLN A 85 8.36 32.48 19.31
N SER A 86 7.11 32.00 19.22
CA SER A 86 6.78 30.77 18.49
C SER A 86 7.22 30.84 17.03
N VAL A 87 7.97 29.84 16.60
CA VAL A 87 8.28 29.60 15.20
C VAL A 87 7.02 29.04 14.53
N LEU A 88 6.63 29.63 13.40
CA LEU A 88 5.47 29.18 12.63
C LEU A 88 5.92 28.51 11.33
N TYR A 89 5.21 27.45 10.93
CA TYR A 89 5.41 26.78 9.65
C TYR A 89 4.08 26.31 9.08
N ASP A 90 4.07 26.04 7.78
CA ASP A 90 2.94 25.45 7.09
C ASP A 90 3.10 23.93 7.11
N ARG A 91 2.22 23.25 7.83
CA ARG A 91 2.30 21.80 7.98
C ARG A 91 1.56 21.10 6.87
N GLU A 92 2.28 20.39 6.03
CA GLU A 92 1.69 19.53 5.03
C GLU A 92 1.26 18.18 5.64
N LEU A 93 0.04 17.76 5.30
CA LEU A 93 -0.51 16.45 5.62
C LEU A 93 -0.90 15.75 4.32
N VAL A 94 -0.19 14.72 3.98
CA VAL A 94 -0.52 13.89 2.81
C VAL A 94 -1.56 12.87 3.22
N ILE A 95 -2.70 12.86 2.53
CA ILE A 95 -3.79 11.94 2.78
C ILE A 95 -4.06 11.06 1.56
N GLU A 96 -4.49 9.82 1.82
CA GLU A 96 -5.05 8.94 0.81
C GLU A 96 -6.55 8.82 1.05
N VAL A 97 -7.33 9.02 0.00
CA VAL A 97 -8.80 9.02 0.07
C VAL A 97 -9.34 7.92 -0.81
N TRP A 98 -10.06 6.95 -0.22
CA TRP A 98 -10.83 5.94 -0.93
C TRP A 98 -12.31 6.32 -0.92
N TYR A 99 -13.00 6.11 -2.03
CA TYR A 99 -14.39 6.54 -2.18
C TYR A 99 -15.13 5.66 -3.20
N PRO A 100 -16.47 5.57 -3.10
CA PRO A 100 -17.29 4.98 -4.15
C PRO A 100 -17.09 5.72 -5.48
N ALA A 101 -16.84 4.99 -6.56
CA ALA A 101 -16.47 5.55 -7.84
C ALA A 101 -17.35 5.08 -8.99
N SER A 102 -17.51 5.92 -9.99
CA SER A 102 -18.05 5.59 -11.30
C SER A 102 -16.91 5.07 -12.18
N VAL A 103 -16.92 3.78 -12.46
CA VAL A 103 -15.91 3.12 -13.30
C VAL A 103 -16.62 2.30 -14.36
N PRO A 104 -16.24 2.40 -15.65
CA PRO A 104 -16.75 1.53 -16.69
C PRO A 104 -16.54 0.06 -16.34
N GLU A 105 -17.47 -0.83 -16.77
CA GLU A 105 -17.40 -2.25 -16.40
C GLU A 105 -16.19 -2.98 -17.02
N ASP A 106 -15.75 -2.50 -18.16
CA ASP A 106 -14.62 -3.04 -18.92
C ASP A 106 -13.26 -2.48 -18.44
N GLU A 107 -13.24 -1.51 -17.54
CA GLU A 107 -12.01 -0.97 -16.99
C GLU A 107 -11.54 -1.82 -15.83
N PHE A 108 -10.57 -2.71 -16.08
CA PHE A 108 -9.91 -3.51 -15.07
C PHE A 108 -8.48 -2.99 -14.84
N LYS A 109 -8.31 -2.20 -13.80
CA LYS A 109 -6.99 -1.78 -13.31
C LYS A 109 -6.85 -2.15 -11.85
N LEU A 110 -5.69 -2.68 -11.48
CA LEU A 110 -5.34 -2.88 -10.08
C LEU A 110 -4.78 -1.57 -9.51
N GLY A 111 -5.33 -1.11 -8.40
CA GLY A 111 -4.73 -0.05 -7.62
C GLY A 111 -3.34 -0.47 -7.12
N GLN A 112 -2.41 0.46 -7.14
CA GLN A 112 -1.06 0.26 -6.64
C GLN A 112 -0.75 1.29 -5.56
N TYR A 113 -0.14 0.81 -4.48
CA TYR A 113 0.33 1.63 -3.38
C TYR A 113 1.79 1.28 -3.11
N THR A 114 2.66 2.30 -3.03
CA THR A 114 4.06 2.11 -2.67
C THR A 114 4.25 2.53 -1.22
N ALA A 115 4.25 1.55 -0.34
CA ALA A 115 4.41 1.76 1.09
C ALA A 115 5.88 1.72 1.50
N VAL A 116 6.32 2.68 2.30
CA VAL A 116 7.60 2.62 3.00
C VAL A 116 7.49 1.60 4.12
N THR A 117 8.52 0.78 4.29
CA THR A 117 8.58 -0.23 5.35
C THR A 117 9.43 0.27 6.53
N ARG A 118 9.58 -0.55 7.58
CA ARG A 118 10.48 -0.25 8.71
C ARG A 118 11.94 -0.03 8.28
N ASN A 119 12.35 -0.66 7.18
CA ASN A 119 13.61 -0.32 6.53
C ASN A 119 13.29 0.67 5.40
N PRO A 120 13.69 1.95 5.49
CA PRO A 120 13.36 2.99 4.50
C PRO A 120 13.92 2.70 3.10
N ASP A 121 14.96 1.87 3.00
CA ASP A 121 15.53 1.42 1.72
C ASP A 121 14.65 0.39 1.01
N ILE A 122 13.68 -0.20 1.73
CA ILE A 122 12.78 -1.23 1.19
C ILE A 122 11.39 -0.64 1.05
N LYS A 123 10.90 -0.56 -0.20
CA LYS A 123 9.51 -0.18 -0.49
C LYS A 123 8.71 -1.41 -0.87
N ALA A 124 7.51 -1.53 -0.31
CA ALA A 124 6.56 -2.58 -0.64
C ALA A 124 5.52 -2.04 -1.63
N THR A 125 5.33 -2.71 -2.76
CA THR A 125 4.21 -2.43 -3.66
C THR A 125 3.04 -3.31 -3.28
N LEU A 126 1.92 -2.68 -2.91
CA LEU A 126 0.66 -3.32 -2.57
C LEU A 126 -0.30 -3.19 -3.77
N PHE A 127 -1.14 -4.21 -3.98
CA PHE A 127 -2.10 -4.24 -5.07
C PHE A 127 -3.52 -4.43 -4.52
N GLY A 128 -4.42 -3.53 -4.89
CA GLY A 128 -5.82 -3.55 -4.47
C GLY A 128 -6.79 -3.43 -5.65
N LYS A 129 -8.04 -3.13 -5.33
CA LYS A 129 -9.15 -2.97 -6.30
C LYS A 129 -9.42 -1.52 -6.68
N ALA A 130 -8.93 -0.56 -5.91
CA ALA A 130 -9.20 0.84 -6.17
C ALA A 130 -8.53 1.33 -7.46
N ILE A 131 -9.21 2.21 -8.18
CA ILE A 131 -8.71 2.83 -9.41
C ILE A 131 -8.26 4.25 -9.08
N ARG A 132 -7.02 4.55 -9.42
CA ARG A 132 -6.42 5.86 -9.18
C ARG A 132 -7.16 6.94 -9.96
N ASP A 133 -7.58 8.00 -9.24
CA ASP A 133 -8.25 9.19 -9.75
C ASP A 133 -9.57 8.92 -10.51
N ALA A 134 -10.21 7.77 -10.27
CA ALA A 134 -11.53 7.49 -10.83
C ALA A 134 -12.56 8.56 -10.43
N ALA A 135 -13.54 8.80 -11.29
CA ALA A 135 -14.60 9.77 -11.01
C ALA A 135 -15.44 9.32 -9.79
N PRO A 136 -15.72 10.21 -8.81
CA PRO A 136 -16.60 9.88 -7.69
C PRO A 136 -18.00 9.47 -8.15
N TYR A 137 -18.62 8.50 -7.46
CA TYR A 137 -20.00 8.12 -7.69
C TYR A 137 -20.95 9.08 -6.98
N ILE A 138 -21.40 10.10 -7.71
CA ILE A 138 -22.21 11.19 -7.15
C ILE A 138 -23.73 10.90 -7.14
N ALA A 139 -24.19 9.88 -7.86
CA ALA A 139 -25.61 9.59 -8.02
C ALA A 139 -26.31 9.18 -6.70
N ALA A 140 -25.57 8.63 -5.73
CA ALA A 140 -26.11 8.25 -4.42
C ALA A 140 -26.14 9.41 -3.40
N GLY A 141 -25.72 10.61 -3.78
CA GLY A 141 -25.61 11.76 -2.87
C GLY A 141 -24.34 11.74 -2.02
N SER A 142 -24.45 11.94 -0.72
CA SER A 142 -23.31 11.98 0.20
C SER A 142 -23.05 10.60 0.86
N PHE A 143 -21.78 10.32 1.11
CA PHE A 143 -21.33 9.15 1.82
C PHE A 143 -20.74 9.52 3.18
N PRO A 144 -20.91 8.70 4.22
CA PRO A 144 -20.28 8.94 5.51
C PRO A 144 -18.75 8.89 5.42
N LEU A 145 -18.10 9.72 6.23
CA LEU A 145 -16.64 9.81 6.30
C LEU A 145 -16.08 8.97 7.43
N VAL A 146 -15.04 8.19 7.13
CA VAL A 146 -14.20 7.48 8.12
C VAL A 146 -12.78 7.99 8.00
N VAL A 147 -12.18 8.36 9.13
CA VAL A 147 -10.76 8.78 9.18
C VAL A 147 -9.95 7.68 9.85
N ILE A 148 -8.87 7.28 9.18
CA ILE A 148 -7.91 6.29 9.66
C ILE A 148 -6.62 7.03 10.05
N SER A 149 -6.19 6.82 11.29
CA SER A 149 -4.93 7.30 11.83
C SER A 149 -4.02 6.10 12.06
N HIS A 150 -2.83 6.10 11.46
CA HIS A 150 -1.87 5.02 11.65
C HIS A 150 -1.19 5.07 13.01
N GLY A 151 -0.61 3.93 13.43
CA GLY A 151 0.23 3.86 14.64
C GLY A 151 1.63 4.43 14.41
N TYR A 152 2.44 4.45 15.47
CA TYR A 152 3.80 4.96 15.41
C TYR A 152 4.86 3.85 15.31
N PRO A 153 5.82 3.94 14.38
CA PRO A 153 5.74 4.65 13.11
C PRO A 153 4.82 3.93 12.13
N GLY A 154 4.32 4.63 11.12
CA GLY A 154 3.44 4.05 10.13
C GLY A 154 3.44 4.79 8.80
N ASN A 155 2.40 4.63 8.03
CA ASN A 155 2.08 5.43 6.84
C ASN A 155 0.61 5.29 6.46
N ARG A 156 0.13 6.17 5.57
CA ARG A 156 -1.27 6.19 5.10
C ARG A 156 -1.72 4.90 4.40
N TYR A 157 -0.80 4.03 3.97
CA TYR A 157 -1.13 2.77 3.29
C TYR A 157 -1.24 1.57 4.22
N LEU A 158 -0.90 1.73 5.52
CA LEU A 158 -0.88 0.62 6.47
C LEU A 158 -2.23 -0.11 6.55
N MET A 159 -3.34 0.64 6.43
CA MET A 159 -4.71 0.12 6.49
C MET A 159 -5.45 0.24 5.15
N SER A 160 -4.73 0.25 4.02
CA SER A 160 -5.32 0.41 2.69
C SER A 160 -6.37 -0.66 2.37
N HIS A 161 -6.20 -1.91 2.86
CA HIS A 161 -7.20 -2.97 2.74
C HIS A 161 -8.54 -2.59 3.39
N LEU A 162 -8.52 -1.93 4.55
CA LEU A 162 -9.71 -1.43 5.23
C LEU A 162 -10.29 -0.23 4.48
N GLY A 163 -9.44 0.68 4.00
CA GLY A 163 -9.84 1.85 3.20
C GLY A 163 -10.64 1.43 1.97
N GLU A 164 -10.11 0.48 1.19
CA GLU A 164 -10.82 -0.07 0.03
C GLU A 164 -12.11 -0.79 0.42
N ASN A 165 -12.06 -1.61 1.45
CA ASN A 165 -13.23 -2.38 1.89
C ASN A 165 -14.38 -1.48 2.32
N LEU A 166 -14.12 -0.44 3.11
CA LEU A 166 -15.12 0.53 3.53
C LEU A 166 -15.68 1.33 2.33
N ALA A 167 -14.80 1.77 1.41
CA ALA A 167 -15.23 2.49 0.23
C ALA A 167 -16.15 1.65 -0.66
N SER A 168 -15.88 0.34 -0.79
CA SER A 168 -16.77 -0.58 -1.51
C SER A 168 -18.16 -0.72 -0.88
N LYS A 169 -18.32 -0.35 0.39
CA LYS A 169 -19.58 -0.38 1.17
C LYS A 169 -20.27 0.97 1.28
N GLY A 170 -19.81 1.98 0.56
CA GLY A 170 -20.42 3.29 0.56
C GLY A 170 -19.90 4.24 1.63
N PHE A 171 -18.64 4.17 1.99
CA PHE A 171 -17.97 5.15 2.84
C PHE A 171 -16.93 5.93 2.03
N VAL A 172 -16.68 7.17 2.40
CA VAL A 172 -15.45 7.87 2.06
C VAL A 172 -14.46 7.61 3.19
N THR A 173 -13.30 7.05 2.86
CA THR A 173 -12.29 6.71 3.87
C THR A 173 -11.02 7.50 3.62
N VAL A 174 -10.51 8.17 4.64
CA VAL A 174 -9.30 8.99 4.58
C VAL A 174 -8.25 8.41 5.51
N SER A 175 -7.06 8.18 5.01
CA SER A 175 -5.90 7.81 5.82
C SER A 175 -4.82 8.87 5.70
N ILE A 176 -4.21 9.26 6.81
CA ILE A 176 -3.33 10.41 6.92
C ILE A 176 -1.89 9.92 7.14
N ASP A 177 -0.90 10.51 6.45
CA ASP A 177 0.48 10.47 6.91
C ASP A 177 0.66 11.54 7.97
N HIS A 178 0.88 11.11 9.21
CA HIS A 178 1.27 12.04 10.27
C HIS A 178 2.73 12.43 10.03
N THR A 179 2.95 13.66 9.58
CA THR A 179 4.28 14.25 9.44
C THR A 179 5.06 14.04 10.75
N ASP A 180 6.33 13.70 10.66
CA ASP A 180 7.23 13.40 11.78
C ASP A 180 7.01 12.03 12.45
N SER A 181 6.03 11.23 12.02
CA SER A 181 5.70 9.92 12.62
C SER A 181 5.55 8.81 11.59
N THR A 182 6.09 8.98 10.40
CA THR A 182 6.11 7.94 9.36
C THR A 182 7.36 7.07 9.46
N TYR A 183 7.44 5.99 8.68
CA TYR A 183 8.62 5.12 8.69
C TYR A 183 9.88 5.81 8.14
N ASP A 184 9.74 6.79 7.28
CA ASP A 184 10.80 7.57 6.66
C ASP A 184 11.05 8.92 7.36
N ASP A 185 10.16 9.34 8.26
CA ASP A 185 10.32 10.52 9.09
C ASP A 185 9.82 10.26 10.52
N GLN A 186 10.74 10.16 11.46
CA GLN A 186 10.47 9.84 12.86
C GLN A 186 10.94 10.95 13.81
N GLN A 187 10.94 12.20 13.38
CA GLN A 187 11.43 13.33 14.17
C GLN A 187 10.67 13.51 15.48
N ALA A 188 9.35 13.28 15.47
CA ALA A 188 8.53 13.39 16.67
C ALA A 188 8.97 12.43 17.78
N PHE A 189 9.44 11.23 17.44
CA PHE A 189 9.93 10.27 18.43
C PHE A 189 11.29 10.63 19.02
N ALA A 190 12.14 11.24 18.21
CA ALA A 190 13.47 11.68 18.65
C ALA A 190 13.40 12.98 19.50
N SER A 191 12.25 13.63 19.55
CA SER A 191 12.08 14.87 20.30
C SER A 191 11.89 14.62 21.79
N THR A 192 12.39 15.54 22.62
CA THR A 192 12.21 15.52 24.08
C THR A 192 10.77 15.73 24.53
N LEU A 193 9.85 16.04 23.63
CA LEU A 193 8.41 16.22 23.92
C LEU A 193 7.71 14.93 24.32
N TYR A 194 8.31 13.78 24.01
CA TYR A 194 7.76 12.45 24.30
C TYR A 194 8.61 11.64 25.29
N ASN A 195 9.64 12.23 25.89
CA ASN A 195 10.51 11.62 26.91
C ASN A 195 10.21 12.16 28.31
#